data_7e966724f2caa2b32ac944540beaeeff
#
_entry.id   7e966724f2caa2b32ac944540beaeeff
#
_cell.length_a   1.000
_cell.length_b   1.000
_cell.length_c   1.000
_cell.angle_alpha   90.00
_cell.angle_beta   90.00
_cell.angle_gamma   90.00
#
_symmetry.space_group_name_H-M   'P 1'
#
loop_
_entity.id
_entity.type
_entity.pdbx_description
1 polymer ?
#
loop_
_entity_poly.entity_id
_entity_poly.type
_entity_poly.pdbx_seq_one_letter_code
_entity_poly.pdbx_strand_id
1 'polypeptide(L)'
;TNKEYYARGMSALLDAIGKTINQVAARHNSSVDSAVPAKTVVVIITDGMENASKEYKLQTVKAMIEKQKKEFGWEFVFMGANIDAISVAGSMGIDASRAANYHADGVGTATNFVAVGKMFTSVRKGNSVADNWKEEIDKDYNSRKK
;
A
#
# COMPACT_ATOMS: atom_id res chain seq x y z
N THR A 1 -11.67 6.82 14.66
CA THR A 1 -10.24 6.52 14.68
C THR A 1 -9.77 5.92 13.39
N ASN A 2 -8.56 6.24 13.00
CA ASN A 2 -7.93 5.67 11.81
C ASN A 2 -7.35 4.30 12.13
N LYS A 3 -7.40 3.41 11.15
CA LYS A 3 -6.78 2.10 11.26
C LYS A 3 -5.82 1.90 10.09
N GLU A 4 -4.72 1.23 10.36
CA GLU A 4 -3.71 0.91 9.38
C GLU A 4 -3.72 -0.60 9.09
N TYR A 5 -3.62 -0.95 7.81
CA TYR A 5 -3.61 -2.33 7.37
C TYR A 5 -2.43 -2.56 6.44
N TYR A 6 -1.77 -3.70 6.59
CA TYR A 6 -0.60 -4.07 5.79
C TYR A 6 -0.87 -5.34 5.03
N ALA A 7 -0.52 -5.33 3.75
CA ALA A 7 -0.49 -6.54 2.94
C ALA A 7 0.96 -6.80 2.55
N ARG A 8 1.47 -7.95 2.94
CA ARG A 8 2.80 -8.40 2.57
C ARG A 8 2.67 -9.70 1.79
N GLY A 9 3.33 -9.76 0.64
CA GLY A 9 3.32 -10.95 -0.15
C GLY A 9 4.61 -11.08 -0.91
N MET A 10 5.26 -12.23 -0.81
CA MET A 10 6.46 -12.52 -1.59
C MET A 10 6.08 -13.25 -2.88
N SER A 11 5.21 -14.25 -2.79
CA SER A 11 4.84 -15.06 -3.95
C SER A 11 3.35 -15.11 -4.25
N ALA A 12 2.52 -14.61 -3.36
CA ALA A 12 1.06 -14.59 -3.54
C ALA A 12 0.50 -13.19 -3.24
N LEU A 13 1.11 -12.19 -3.83
CA LEU A 13 0.82 -10.79 -3.56
C LEU A 13 -0.64 -10.43 -3.88
N LEU A 14 -1.13 -10.82 -5.04
CA LEU A 14 -2.51 -10.50 -5.45
C LEU A 14 -3.53 -11.13 -4.50
N ASP A 15 -3.30 -12.39 -4.09
CA ASP A 15 -4.18 -13.05 -3.13
C ASP A 15 -4.17 -12.32 -1.78
N ALA A 16 -2.99 -11.89 -1.32
CA ALA A 16 -2.85 -11.17 -0.05
C ALA A 16 -3.62 -9.83 -0.10
N ILE A 17 -3.46 -9.08 -1.18
CA ILE A 17 -4.14 -7.80 -1.35
C ILE A 17 -5.66 -7.99 -1.41
N GLY A 18 -6.13 -8.94 -2.24
CA GLY A 18 -7.56 -9.19 -2.39
C GLY A 18 -8.21 -9.62 -1.09
N LYS A 19 -7.57 -10.53 -0.36
CA LYS A 19 -8.07 -10.98 0.95
C LYS A 19 -8.11 -9.85 1.96
N THR A 20 -7.07 -9.02 2.01
CA THR A 20 -7.01 -7.88 2.93
C THR A 20 -8.15 -6.91 2.65
N ILE A 21 -8.36 -6.54 1.39
CA ILE A 21 -9.44 -5.62 1.02
C ILE A 21 -10.80 -6.19 1.45
N ASN A 22 -11.05 -7.46 1.15
CA ASN A 22 -12.34 -8.09 1.51
C ASN A 22 -12.54 -8.15 3.02
N GLN A 23 -11.51 -8.48 3.78
CA GLN A 23 -11.58 -8.54 5.23
C GLN A 23 -11.88 -7.18 5.85
N VAL A 24 -11.19 -6.14 5.40
CA VAL A 24 -11.37 -4.79 5.92
C VAL A 24 -12.73 -4.24 5.52
N ALA A 25 -13.15 -4.43 4.26
CA ALA A 25 -14.45 -3.99 3.79
C ALA A 25 -15.58 -4.68 4.54
N ALA A 26 -15.46 -5.99 4.77
CA ALA A 26 -16.47 -6.75 5.53
C ALA A 26 -16.56 -6.25 6.97
N ARG A 27 -15.43 -5.93 7.59
CA ARG A 27 -15.40 -5.38 8.95
C ARG A 27 -16.08 -4.02 9.02
N HIS A 28 -15.85 -3.15 8.02
CA HIS A 28 -16.51 -1.86 7.95
C HIS A 28 -18.02 -2.00 7.77
N ASN A 29 -18.44 -2.91 6.90
CA ASN A 29 -19.86 -3.14 6.64
C ASN A 29 -20.62 -3.69 7.86
N SER A 30 -19.93 -4.43 8.73
CA SER A 30 -20.54 -5.01 9.93
C SER A 30 -20.44 -4.12 11.16
N SER A 31 -19.71 -2.99 11.06
CA SER A 31 -19.53 -2.07 12.18
C SER A 31 -20.63 -1.02 12.20
N VAL A 32 -20.92 -0.50 13.40
CA VAL A 32 -21.76 0.71 13.51
C VAL A 32 -20.99 1.90 12.97
N ASP A 33 -21.71 2.92 12.48
CA ASP A 33 -21.10 4.08 11.82
C ASP A 33 -19.98 4.72 12.64
N SER A 34 -20.15 4.83 13.95
CA SER A 34 -19.17 5.44 14.83
C SER A 34 -17.88 4.62 14.96
N ALA A 35 -17.91 3.33 14.59
CA ALA A 35 -16.75 2.44 14.65
C ALA A 35 -16.02 2.33 13.32
N VAL A 36 -16.57 2.87 12.22
CA VAL A 36 -15.91 2.88 10.93
C VAL A 36 -14.79 3.93 10.95
N PRO A 37 -13.56 3.58 10.55
CA PRO A 37 -12.47 4.55 10.53
C PRO A 37 -12.78 5.73 9.61
N ALA A 38 -12.37 6.93 10.01
CA ALA A 38 -12.50 8.11 9.18
C ALA A 38 -11.65 8.03 7.91
N LYS A 39 -10.53 7.30 7.98
CA LYS A 39 -9.59 7.12 6.87
C LYS A 39 -9.00 5.72 6.91
N THR A 40 -8.94 5.07 5.75
CA THR A 40 -8.29 3.77 5.61
C THR A 40 -7.12 3.92 4.65
N VAL A 41 -5.93 3.50 5.09
CA VAL A 41 -4.73 3.46 4.26
C VAL A 41 -4.22 2.03 4.25
N VAL A 42 -4.04 1.47 3.07
CA VAL A 42 -3.48 0.13 2.89
C VAL A 42 -2.06 0.28 2.36
N VAL A 43 -1.09 -0.27 3.09
CA VAL A 43 0.31 -0.25 2.69
C VAL A 43 0.70 -1.63 2.19
N ILE A 44 1.20 -1.68 0.97
CA ILE A 44 1.64 -2.92 0.32
C ILE A 44 3.15 -2.89 0.21
N ILE A 45 3.82 -3.86 0.81
CA ILE A 45 5.28 -3.96 0.78
C ILE A 45 5.64 -5.34 0.24
N THR A 46 6.44 -5.36 -0.84
CA THR A 46 6.88 -6.62 -1.43
C THR A 46 8.34 -6.51 -1.87
N ASP A 47 9.06 -7.64 -1.87
CA ASP A 47 10.43 -7.68 -2.35
C ASP A 47 10.60 -8.61 -3.57
N GLY A 48 9.57 -8.74 -4.37
CA GLY A 48 9.65 -9.56 -5.57
C GLY A 48 8.41 -9.53 -6.42
N MET A 49 8.49 -10.22 -7.55
CA MET A 49 7.38 -10.32 -8.49
C MET A 49 6.32 -11.28 -7.99
N GLU A 50 5.08 -10.97 -8.31
CA GLU A 50 3.94 -11.84 -8.05
C GLU A 50 3.94 -12.99 -9.06
N ASN A 51 3.89 -14.25 -8.59
CA ASN A 51 3.85 -15.40 -9.50
C ASN A 51 3.12 -16.62 -8.93
N ALA A 52 2.50 -16.52 -7.78
CA ALA A 52 1.88 -17.67 -7.11
C ALA A 52 0.42 -17.45 -6.70
N SER A 53 -0.18 -16.33 -7.05
CA SER A 53 -1.58 -16.07 -6.71
C SER A 53 -2.50 -16.98 -7.51
N LYS A 54 -3.51 -17.55 -6.84
CA LYS A 54 -4.45 -18.50 -7.42
C LYS A 54 -5.90 -18.03 -7.34
N GLU A 55 -6.25 -17.25 -6.33
CA GLU A 55 -7.63 -16.83 -6.09
C GLU A 55 -7.96 -15.48 -6.72
N TYR A 56 -6.98 -14.58 -6.81
CA TYR A 56 -7.19 -13.22 -7.31
C TYR A 56 -6.31 -12.95 -8.51
N LYS A 57 -6.94 -12.46 -9.57
CA LYS A 57 -6.23 -12.02 -10.76
C LYS A 57 -5.93 -10.54 -10.67
N LEU A 58 -4.95 -10.07 -11.45
CA LEU A 58 -4.56 -8.65 -11.47
C LEU A 58 -5.75 -7.74 -11.77
N GLN A 59 -6.56 -8.08 -12.77
CA GLN A 59 -7.71 -7.26 -13.13
C GLN A 59 -8.74 -7.17 -12.00
N THR A 60 -8.94 -8.27 -11.26
CA THR A 60 -9.84 -8.30 -10.11
C THR A 60 -9.32 -7.39 -8.99
N VAL A 61 -8.05 -7.50 -8.65
CA VAL A 61 -7.44 -6.67 -7.60
C VAL A 61 -7.48 -5.20 -8.00
N LYS A 62 -7.20 -4.88 -9.27
CA LYS A 62 -7.29 -3.52 -9.77
C LYS A 62 -8.69 -2.94 -9.58
N ALA A 63 -9.71 -3.71 -9.95
CA ALA A 63 -11.10 -3.27 -9.77
C ALA A 63 -11.44 -3.05 -8.30
N MET A 64 -10.97 -3.93 -7.42
CA MET A 64 -11.18 -3.80 -5.98
C MET A 64 -10.53 -2.54 -5.42
N ILE A 65 -9.29 -2.26 -5.80
CA ILE A 65 -8.56 -1.07 -5.37
C ILE A 65 -9.27 0.20 -5.86
N GLU A 66 -9.63 0.24 -7.14
CA GLU A 66 -10.31 1.40 -7.72
C GLU A 66 -11.65 1.66 -7.04
N LYS A 67 -12.40 0.61 -6.74
CA LYS A 67 -13.68 0.74 -6.04
C LYS A 67 -13.52 1.34 -4.66
N GLN A 68 -12.57 0.83 -3.87
CA GLN A 68 -12.37 1.33 -2.51
C GLN A 68 -11.88 2.79 -2.51
N LYS A 69 -11.03 3.14 -3.47
CA LYS A 69 -10.57 4.53 -3.60
C LYS A 69 -11.71 5.46 -3.97
N LYS A 70 -12.52 5.07 -4.95
CA LYS A 70 -13.58 5.93 -5.50
C LYS A 70 -14.78 6.06 -4.57
N GLU A 71 -15.24 4.94 -4.02
CA GLU A 71 -16.49 4.91 -3.25
C GLU A 71 -16.28 5.20 -1.77
N PHE A 72 -15.13 4.84 -1.21
CA PHE A 72 -14.90 4.92 0.23
C PHE A 72 -13.69 5.78 0.61
N GLY A 73 -12.99 6.34 -0.37
CA GLY A 73 -11.86 7.23 -0.10
C GLY A 73 -10.63 6.54 0.50
N TRP A 74 -10.49 5.23 0.31
CA TRP A 74 -9.29 4.53 0.76
C TRP A 74 -8.06 5.03 0.00
N GLU A 75 -6.91 5.00 0.66
CA GLU A 75 -5.64 5.25 0.00
C GLU A 75 -4.79 3.99 0.03
N PHE A 76 -4.05 3.77 -1.07
CA PHE A 76 -3.16 2.62 -1.23
C PHE A 76 -1.76 3.13 -1.49
N VAL A 77 -0.79 2.58 -0.78
CA VAL A 77 0.63 2.92 -0.91
C VAL A 77 1.39 1.64 -1.22
N PHE A 78 2.26 1.69 -2.21
CA PHE A 78 2.99 0.53 -2.69
C PHE A 78 4.50 0.76 -2.58
N MET A 79 5.21 -0.17 -1.94
CA MET A 79 6.67 -0.16 -1.86
C MET A 79 7.19 -1.49 -2.38
N GLY A 80 8.02 -1.44 -3.41
CA GLY A 80 8.55 -2.66 -4.03
C GLY A 80 10.07 -2.67 -4.13
N ALA A 81 10.66 -3.79 -3.81
CA ALA A 81 12.08 -4.04 -4.01
C ALA A 81 12.25 -5.13 -5.08
N ASN A 82 13.34 -5.05 -5.83
CA ASN A 82 13.67 -6.02 -6.88
C ASN A 82 12.64 -6.09 -8.02
N ILE A 83 11.80 -5.07 -8.15
CA ILE A 83 10.80 -4.91 -9.21
C ILE A 83 10.73 -3.44 -9.60
N ASP A 84 10.05 -3.15 -10.70
CA ASP A 84 9.67 -1.77 -11.01
C ASP A 84 8.38 -1.44 -10.26
N ALA A 85 8.52 -0.90 -9.05
CA ALA A 85 7.38 -0.67 -8.15
C ALA A 85 6.34 0.26 -8.76
N ILE A 86 6.78 1.30 -9.46
CA ILE A 86 5.87 2.28 -10.06
C ILE A 86 5.04 1.64 -11.17
N SER A 87 5.66 0.82 -12.02
CA SER A 87 4.97 0.10 -13.09
C SER A 87 3.98 -0.92 -12.53
N VAL A 88 4.41 -1.71 -11.53
CA VAL A 88 3.54 -2.72 -10.91
C VAL A 88 2.35 -2.06 -10.21
N ALA A 89 2.60 -1.01 -9.45
CA ALA A 89 1.54 -0.26 -8.77
C ALA A 89 0.54 0.33 -9.78
N GLY A 90 1.05 0.89 -10.87
CA GLY A 90 0.20 1.43 -11.94
C GLY A 90 -0.71 0.38 -12.55
N SER A 91 -0.20 -0.84 -12.71
CA SER A 91 -1.01 -1.96 -13.23
C SER A 91 -2.16 -2.34 -12.29
N MET A 92 -2.08 -1.97 -11.03
CA MET A 92 -3.11 -2.20 -10.01
C MET A 92 -4.00 -0.96 -9.77
N GLY A 93 -3.77 0.13 -10.52
CA GLY A 93 -4.53 1.37 -10.31
C GLY A 93 -4.01 2.24 -9.19
N ILE A 94 -2.76 2.06 -8.77
CA ILE A 94 -2.11 2.88 -7.75
C ILE A 94 -1.20 3.90 -8.45
N ASP A 95 -1.39 5.19 -8.16
CA ASP A 95 -0.64 6.26 -8.78
C ASP A 95 0.85 6.21 -8.45
N ALA A 96 1.67 6.73 -9.39
CA ALA A 96 3.10 6.85 -9.18
C ALA A 96 3.44 7.63 -7.90
N SER A 97 2.64 8.61 -7.54
CA SER A 97 2.84 9.40 -6.32
C SER A 97 2.65 8.57 -5.03
N ARG A 98 2.07 7.38 -5.15
CA ARG A 98 1.82 6.46 -4.04
C ARG A 98 2.66 5.19 -4.13
N ALA A 99 3.68 5.18 -4.99
CA ALA A 99 4.54 4.02 -5.18
C ALA A 99 6.01 4.41 -5.04
N ALA A 100 6.81 3.53 -4.47
CA ALA A 100 8.24 3.76 -4.30
C ALA A 100 9.04 2.47 -4.45
N ASN A 101 10.20 2.60 -5.05
CA ASN A 101 11.20 1.52 -5.05
C ASN A 101 12.07 1.65 -3.80
N TYR A 102 12.46 0.51 -3.23
CA TYR A 102 13.37 0.52 -2.09
C TYR A 102 14.37 -0.62 -2.20
N HIS A 103 15.46 -0.54 -1.45
CA HIS A 103 16.42 -1.63 -1.35
C HIS A 103 16.01 -2.56 -0.21
N ALA A 104 15.92 -3.86 -0.50
CA ALA A 104 15.52 -4.87 0.48
C ALA A 104 16.69 -5.23 1.39
N ASP A 105 17.17 -4.27 2.16
CA ASP A 105 18.22 -4.44 3.15
C ASP A 105 17.84 -3.70 4.45
N GLY A 106 18.73 -3.73 5.44
CA GLY A 106 18.43 -3.12 6.74
C GLY A 106 18.14 -1.63 6.65
N VAL A 107 18.91 -0.90 5.86
CA VAL A 107 18.72 0.55 5.69
C VAL A 107 17.43 0.85 4.93
N GLY A 108 17.19 0.16 3.82
CA GLY A 108 15.97 0.38 3.02
C GLY A 108 14.71 0.04 3.82
N THR A 109 14.74 -1.05 4.55
CA THR A 109 13.60 -1.46 5.38
C THR A 109 13.34 -0.47 6.50
N ALA A 110 14.39 -0.01 7.19
CA ALA A 110 14.27 0.99 8.25
C ALA A 110 13.71 2.32 7.70
N THR A 111 14.18 2.73 6.51
CA THR A 111 13.70 3.94 5.85
C THR A 111 12.19 3.83 5.54
N ASN A 112 11.75 2.66 5.08
CA ASN A 112 10.33 2.40 4.84
C ASN A 112 9.50 2.58 6.12
N PHE A 113 9.94 2.01 7.22
CA PHE A 113 9.21 2.11 8.49
C PHE A 113 9.10 3.57 8.96
N VAL A 114 10.17 4.34 8.83
CA VAL A 114 10.15 5.75 9.21
C VAL A 114 9.17 6.53 8.34
N ALA A 115 9.21 6.33 7.02
CA ALA A 115 8.33 7.03 6.10
C ALA A 115 6.85 6.68 6.35
N VAL A 116 6.55 5.39 6.57
CA VAL A 116 5.19 4.93 6.86
C VAL A 116 4.71 5.49 8.19
N GLY A 117 5.57 5.52 9.21
CA GLY A 117 5.23 6.09 10.50
C GLY A 117 4.85 7.57 10.41
N LYS A 118 5.61 8.36 9.68
CA LYS A 118 5.32 9.77 9.43
C LYS A 118 4.01 9.95 8.68
N MET A 119 3.80 9.12 7.66
CA MET A 119 2.58 9.15 6.86
C MET A 119 1.35 8.88 7.74
N PHE A 120 1.39 7.85 8.56
CA PHE A 120 0.27 7.52 9.43
C PHE A 120 0.03 8.59 10.49
N THR A 121 1.07 9.21 11.02
CA THR A 121 0.92 10.33 11.95
C THR A 121 0.14 11.47 11.30
N SER A 122 0.47 11.81 10.06
CA SER A 122 -0.21 12.85 9.31
C SER A 122 -1.67 12.48 9.04
N VAL A 123 -1.93 11.24 8.65
CA VAL A 123 -3.29 10.76 8.37
C VAL A 123 -4.15 10.78 9.64
N ARG A 124 -3.59 10.41 10.79
CA ARG A 124 -4.33 10.45 12.06
C ARG A 124 -4.76 11.87 12.44
N LYS A 125 -4.05 12.88 11.95
CA LYS A 125 -4.43 14.28 12.14
C LYS A 125 -5.50 14.75 11.15
N GLY A 126 -6.02 13.86 10.33
CA GLY A 126 -7.07 14.16 9.37
C GLY A 126 -6.57 14.56 7.99
N ASN A 127 -5.27 14.51 7.75
CA ASN A 127 -4.69 14.85 6.45
C ASN A 127 -4.74 13.66 5.51
N SER A 128 -4.73 13.93 4.20
CA SER A 128 -4.48 12.91 3.19
C SER A 128 -3.02 12.51 3.20
N VAL A 129 -2.68 11.39 2.55
CA VAL A 129 -1.29 11.00 2.37
C VAL A 129 -0.59 12.11 1.57
N ALA A 130 0.45 12.71 2.14
CA ALA A 130 1.20 13.78 1.50
C ALA A 130 2.02 13.24 0.32
N ASP A 131 2.16 14.03 -0.75
CA ASP A 131 2.92 13.59 -1.93
C ASP A 131 4.41 13.37 -1.63
N ASN A 132 4.93 14.01 -0.58
CA ASN A 132 6.33 13.83 -0.19
C ASN A 132 6.55 12.68 0.80
N TRP A 133 5.55 11.83 1.02
CA TRP A 133 5.66 10.70 1.96
C TRP A 133 6.85 9.80 1.67
N LYS A 134 7.21 9.67 0.41
CA LYS A 134 8.24 8.75 -0.06
C LYS A 134 9.61 9.41 -0.30
N GLU A 135 9.76 10.67 0.04
CA GLU A 135 10.97 11.45 -0.26
C GLU A 135 12.24 10.76 0.25
N GLU A 136 12.24 10.32 1.50
CA GLU A 136 13.41 9.64 2.08
C GLU A 136 13.67 8.27 1.45
N ILE A 137 12.60 7.56 1.08
CA ILE A 137 12.72 6.26 0.40
C ILE A 137 13.35 6.44 -0.98
N ASP A 138 12.86 7.39 -1.76
CA ASP A 138 13.40 7.69 -3.09
C ASP A 138 14.87 8.15 -2.99
N LYS A 139 15.18 8.97 -2.00
CA LYS A 139 16.52 9.47 -1.79
C LYS A 139 17.50 8.34 -1.46
N ASP A 140 17.13 7.45 -0.56
CA ASP A 140 17.93 6.28 -0.21
C ASP A 140 18.13 5.36 -1.42
N TYR A 141 17.03 5.07 -2.11
CA TYR A 141 17.07 4.19 -3.28
C TYR A 141 17.99 4.73 -4.36
N ASN A 142 17.84 6.01 -4.71
CA ASN A 142 18.61 6.63 -5.79
C ASN A 142 20.08 6.81 -5.42
N SER A 143 20.40 7.11 -4.15
CA SER A 143 21.78 7.31 -3.70
C SER A 143 22.58 6.00 -3.67
N ARG A 144 21.92 4.85 -3.57
CA ARG A 144 22.57 3.53 -3.50
C ARG A 144 22.22 2.64 -4.71
N LYS A 145 21.65 3.22 -5.74
CA LYS A 145 21.25 2.49 -6.94
C LYS A 145 22.49 1.94 -7.65
N LYS A 146 22.46 0.66 -7.95
CA LYS A 146 23.55 -0.03 -8.64
C LYS A 146 23.30 -0.13 -10.14
#